data_f647438f3f4edd7e66633ec351ea14bd
#
_entry.id   f647438f3f4edd7e66633ec351ea14bd
#
_cell.length_a   1.000
_cell.length_b   1.000
_cell.length_c   1.000
_cell.angle_alpha   90.00
_cell.angle_beta   90.00
_cell.angle_gamma   90.00
#
_symmetry.space_group_name_H-M   'P 1'
#
loop_
_entity.id
_entity.type
_entity.pdbx_description
1 polymer ?
#
loop_
_entity_poly.entity_id
_entity_poly.type
_entity_poly.pdbx_seq_one_letter_code
_entity_poly.pdbx_strand_id
1 'polypeptide(L)'
;MTNGDSDYTPIDKEEYIMATWKNLDTLSSYDKLSGLKNHVDIATAMSGEQGGERVKNYSTPMAAGLQYNYAAKEVDETVLTALAELADEAQLIDKFEELYNGAVINTGEKRMVLHHLARTQLGNPVVVDGVDKREFYVAQQKKAADFANKVHAGEIVNEAGEKFTTVVQIGIGGSDLGPRALYIALENWAKANNTFKMEAKFISNVDPDDAAAVLASVDLAHALFIVVSKSGTTLETLTNEAFVKDALTKAGLNPSKHMLAVTSETSPLAKSDEYLTAIFMDDYIGGRYSS
;
A
#
# COMPACT_ATOMS: atom_id res chain seq x y z
N MET A 1 23.32 0.46 -19.35
CA MET A 1 22.61 0.38 -18.08
C MET A 1 23.58 0.80 -17.01
N THR A 2 23.64 2.09 -16.74
CA THR A 2 24.57 2.66 -15.75
C THR A 2 23.81 2.79 -14.44
N ASN A 3 24.28 2.04 -13.43
CA ASN A 3 23.84 2.19 -12.04
C ASN A 3 24.18 3.62 -11.60
N GLY A 4 23.16 4.42 -11.36
CA GLY A 4 23.32 5.67 -10.65
C GLY A 4 23.42 5.36 -9.16
N ASP A 5 24.63 5.18 -8.67
CA ASP A 5 24.89 5.25 -7.24
C ASP A 5 24.53 6.67 -6.79
N SER A 6 23.45 6.80 -6.03
CA SER A 6 23.20 8.03 -5.29
C SER A 6 24.20 8.04 -4.14
N ASP A 7 25.17 8.95 -4.21
CA ASP A 7 26.05 9.31 -3.09
C ASP A 7 25.21 9.88 -1.93
N TYR A 8 24.60 8.98 -1.15
CA TYR A 8 24.01 9.32 0.13
C TYR A 8 25.13 9.23 1.18
N THR A 9 25.70 10.36 1.55
CA THR A 9 26.58 10.48 2.71
C THR A 9 25.72 10.47 3.97
N PRO A 10 25.90 9.53 4.91
CA PRO A 10 25.20 9.57 6.19
C PRO A 10 25.56 10.86 6.93
N ILE A 11 24.58 11.59 7.39
CA ILE A 11 24.77 12.79 8.19
C ILE A 11 25.41 12.36 9.52
N ASP A 12 26.52 13.00 9.87
CA ASP A 12 27.18 12.84 11.17
C ASP A 12 26.18 13.04 12.31
N LYS A 13 26.38 12.30 13.40
CA LYS A 13 25.56 12.37 14.62
C LYS A 13 25.80 13.68 15.40
N GLU A 14 25.56 14.81 14.75
CA GLU A 14 25.29 16.06 15.48
C GLU A 14 23.88 15.98 16.05
N GLU A 15 23.67 16.48 17.25
CA GLU A 15 22.40 16.43 18.01
C GLU A 15 21.18 16.61 17.09
N TYR A 16 20.50 15.50 16.80
CA TYR A 16 19.30 15.52 15.96
C TYR A 16 18.20 16.23 16.74
N ILE A 17 17.95 17.48 16.39
CA ILE A 17 16.88 18.27 16.98
C ILE A 17 15.57 17.75 16.39
N MET A 18 14.77 17.04 17.20
CA MET A 18 13.45 16.55 16.79
C MET A 18 12.58 17.71 16.27
N ALA A 19 11.95 17.51 15.12
CA ALA A 19 11.04 18.49 14.55
C ALA A 19 9.85 18.77 15.47
N THR A 20 9.45 20.02 15.54
CA THR A 20 8.32 20.43 16.38
C THR A 20 7.01 20.15 15.66
N TRP A 21 6.17 19.27 16.23
CA TRP A 21 4.85 18.97 15.71
C TRP A 21 3.82 19.98 16.21
N LYS A 22 3.32 20.82 15.30
CA LYS A 22 2.23 21.77 15.53
C LYS A 22 1.13 21.50 14.51
N ASN A 23 -0.10 21.84 14.85
CA ASN A 23 -1.17 21.88 13.86
C ASN A 23 -0.89 22.99 12.84
N LEU A 24 -1.15 22.73 11.55
CA LEU A 24 -0.86 23.70 10.48
C LEU A 24 -1.60 25.03 10.68
N ASP A 25 -2.84 24.98 11.18
CA ASP A 25 -3.68 26.16 11.46
C ASP A 25 -3.18 27.05 12.60
N THR A 26 -2.10 26.64 13.28
CA THR A 26 -1.41 27.48 14.29
C THR A 26 -0.18 28.19 13.73
N LEU A 27 0.14 27.99 12.46
CA LEU A 27 1.31 28.56 11.80
C LEU A 27 0.95 29.87 11.07
N SER A 28 1.83 30.87 11.15
CA SER A 28 1.60 32.15 10.50
C SER A 28 1.58 32.06 8.97
N SER A 29 2.37 31.16 8.40
CA SER A 29 2.39 30.86 6.98
C SER A 29 1.10 30.19 6.50
N TYR A 30 0.41 29.43 7.36
CA TYR A 30 -0.91 28.88 7.04
C TYR A 30 -1.96 29.99 6.89
N ASP A 31 -1.96 30.99 7.77
CA ASP A 31 -2.87 32.15 7.66
C ASP A 31 -2.61 32.89 6.36
N LYS A 32 -1.34 33.12 6.00
CA LYS A 32 -0.94 33.75 4.74
C LYS A 32 -1.47 32.95 3.53
N LEU A 33 -1.26 31.63 3.50
CA LEU A 33 -1.77 30.77 2.44
C LEU A 33 -3.30 30.78 2.38
N SER A 34 -3.96 30.71 3.52
CA SER A 34 -5.43 30.75 3.63
C SER A 34 -6.01 32.07 3.08
N GLY A 35 -5.28 33.17 3.25
CA GLY A 35 -5.63 34.49 2.68
C GLY A 35 -5.59 34.52 1.14
N LEU A 36 -4.92 33.57 0.50
CA LEU A 36 -4.86 33.44 -0.97
C LEU A 36 -5.97 32.55 -1.54
N LYS A 37 -6.98 32.18 -0.76
CA LYS A 37 -8.15 31.44 -1.26
C LYS A 37 -8.79 32.18 -2.44
N ASN A 38 -9.03 31.47 -3.54
CA ASN A 38 -9.55 32.01 -4.79
C ASN A 38 -8.62 33.06 -5.48
N HIS A 39 -7.33 33.11 -5.13
CA HIS A 39 -6.35 34.00 -5.77
C HIS A 39 -6.16 33.66 -7.27
N VAL A 40 -6.26 32.41 -7.65
CA VAL A 40 -6.15 31.96 -9.05
C VAL A 40 -7.49 31.49 -9.56
N ASP A 41 -8.01 32.16 -10.59
CA ASP A 41 -9.14 31.65 -11.38
C ASP A 41 -8.61 30.61 -12.38
N ILE A 42 -8.82 29.34 -12.09
CA ILE A 42 -8.29 28.24 -12.90
C ILE A 42 -8.92 28.19 -14.28
N ALA A 43 -10.17 28.61 -14.44
CA ALA A 43 -10.82 28.64 -15.74
C ALA A 43 -10.14 29.63 -16.69
N THR A 44 -9.82 30.81 -16.19
CA THR A 44 -9.06 31.82 -16.93
C THR A 44 -7.61 31.38 -17.14
N ALA A 45 -6.93 30.86 -16.12
CA ALA A 45 -5.54 30.44 -16.19
C ALA A 45 -5.29 29.29 -17.17
N MET A 46 -6.29 28.44 -17.42
CA MET A 46 -6.22 27.31 -18.34
C MET A 46 -6.77 27.64 -19.74
N SER A 47 -7.17 28.87 -20.01
CA SER A 47 -7.75 29.26 -21.31
C SER A 47 -6.68 29.73 -22.32
N GLY A 48 -6.97 29.54 -23.62
CA GLY A 48 -6.14 30.04 -24.72
C GLY A 48 -4.70 29.54 -24.73
N GLU A 49 -3.78 30.33 -25.27
CA GLU A 49 -2.35 30.03 -25.33
C GLU A 49 -1.70 29.93 -23.96
N GLN A 50 -2.16 30.75 -23.01
CA GLN A 50 -1.66 30.71 -21.64
C GLN A 50 -1.89 29.37 -20.95
N GLY A 51 -3.02 28.72 -21.21
CA GLY A 51 -3.31 27.37 -20.71
C GLY A 51 -2.30 26.33 -21.23
N GLY A 52 -1.94 26.43 -22.52
CA GLY A 52 -0.92 25.56 -23.12
C GLY A 52 0.47 25.74 -22.50
N GLU A 53 0.89 26.97 -22.29
CA GLU A 53 2.17 27.27 -21.63
C GLU A 53 2.15 26.83 -20.14
N ARG A 54 1.03 27.03 -19.46
CA ARG A 54 0.86 26.58 -18.08
C ARG A 54 1.01 25.07 -17.96
N VAL A 55 0.44 24.27 -18.86
CA VAL A 55 0.59 22.81 -18.87
C VAL A 55 2.05 22.38 -19.03
N LYS A 56 2.85 23.13 -19.83
CA LYS A 56 4.28 22.85 -20.00
C LYS A 56 5.11 23.22 -18.75
N ASN A 57 4.80 24.37 -18.12
CA ASN A 57 5.63 24.96 -17.09
C ASN A 57 5.28 24.46 -15.68
N TYR A 58 4.03 24.08 -15.42
CA TYR A 58 3.57 23.62 -14.11
C TYR A 58 3.67 22.08 -14.01
N SER A 59 4.87 21.58 -14.14
CA SER A 59 5.17 20.16 -13.95
C SER A 59 6.52 19.97 -13.28
N THR A 60 6.65 18.86 -12.56
CA THR A 60 7.90 18.44 -11.92
C THR A 60 8.19 16.98 -12.22
N PRO A 61 9.47 16.63 -12.48
CA PRO A 61 9.85 15.24 -12.69
C PRO A 61 9.58 14.38 -11.44
N MET A 62 9.16 13.16 -11.69
CA MET A 62 8.98 12.13 -10.67
C MET A 62 9.84 10.89 -11.01
N ALA A 63 9.86 9.91 -10.12
CA ALA A 63 10.54 8.65 -10.35
C ALA A 63 9.95 7.89 -11.56
N ALA A 64 10.75 6.98 -12.12
CA ALA A 64 10.38 6.09 -13.22
C ALA A 64 9.91 6.81 -14.51
N GLY A 65 10.40 8.02 -14.76
CA GLY A 65 10.04 8.81 -15.96
C GLY A 65 8.66 9.43 -15.92
N LEU A 66 7.99 9.38 -14.78
CA LEU A 66 6.72 10.07 -14.57
C LEU A 66 6.94 11.58 -14.38
N GLN A 67 5.90 12.36 -14.63
CA GLN A 67 5.85 13.78 -14.31
C GLN A 67 4.58 14.07 -13.53
N TYR A 68 4.71 14.86 -12.47
CA TYR A 68 3.57 15.42 -11.77
C TYR A 68 3.24 16.77 -12.39
N ASN A 69 2.12 16.83 -13.12
CA ASN A 69 1.62 18.07 -13.70
C ASN A 69 0.54 18.66 -12.78
N TYR A 70 0.75 19.89 -12.35
CA TYR A 70 -0.14 20.62 -11.43
C TYR A 70 -0.75 21.85 -12.08
N ALA A 71 -0.76 21.96 -13.39
CA ALA A 71 -1.31 23.10 -14.13
C ALA A 71 -2.80 23.35 -13.80
N ALA A 72 -3.57 22.32 -13.53
CA ALA A 72 -4.99 22.42 -13.17
C ALA A 72 -5.25 22.63 -11.66
N LYS A 73 -4.20 22.96 -10.88
CA LYS A 73 -4.34 23.39 -9.48
C LYS A 73 -4.46 24.91 -9.40
N GLU A 74 -5.15 25.40 -8.38
CA GLU A 74 -5.30 26.85 -8.09
C GLU A 74 -4.01 27.43 -7.51
N VAL A 75 -2.91 27.34 -8.26
CA VAL A 75 -1.59 27.83 -7.85
C VAL A 75 -0.98 28.71 -8.93
N ASP A 76 -0.25 29.70 -8.52
CA ASP A 76 0.70 30.51 -9.28
C ASP A 76 1.96 30.75 -8.44
N GLU A 77 2.88 31.56 -8.88
CA GLU A 77 4.14 31.82 -8.17
C GLU A 77 3.89 32.40 -6.76
N THR A 78 2.82 33.16 -6.56
CA THR A 78 2.45 33.68 -5.24
C THR A 78 2.02 32.58 -4.29
N VAL A 79 1.15 31.69 -4.78
CA VAL A 79 0.67 30.54 -3.99
C VAL A 79 1.81 29.54 -3.75
N LEU A 80 2.67 29.29 -4.75
CA LEU A 80 3.83 28.39 -4.60
C LEU A 80 4.81 28.93 -3.57
N THR A 81 5.04 30.26 -3.55
CA THR A 81 5.87 30.90 -2.51
C THR A 81 5.28 30.72 -1.12
N ALA A 82 3.97 30.93 -0.96
CA ALA A 82 3.31 30.75 0.33
C ALA A 82 3.30 29.27 0.78
N LEU A 83 3.22 28.31 -0.16
CA LEU A 83 3.36 26.88 0.12
C LEU A 83 4.78 26.52 0.58
N ALA A 84 5.81 27.11 -0.04
CA ALA A 84 7.19 26.92 0.38
C ALA A 84 7.42 27.46 1.80
N GLU A 85 6.94 28.66 2.09
CA GLU A 85 7.03 29.25 3.44
C GLU A 85 6.31 28.37 4.49
N LEU A 86 5.15 27.80 4.12
CA LEU A 86 4.45 26.85 5.01
C LEU A 86 5.24 25.56 5.21
N ALA A 87 5.86 25.04 4.18
CA ALA A 87 6.68 23.84 4.28
C ALA A 87 7.89 24.06 5.21
N ASP A 88 8.54 25.23 5.10
CA ASP A 88 9.68 25.60 5.94
C ASP A 88 9.25 25.80 7.40
N GLU A 89 8.21 26.62 7.67
CA GLU A 89 7.70 26.83 9.03
C GLU A 89 7.19 25.53 9.67
N ALA A 90 6.59 24.65 8.88
CA ALA A 90 6.13 23.34 9.33
C ALA A 90 7.25 22.31 9.51
N GLN A 91 8.49 22.63 9.16
CA GLN A 91 9.65 21.72 9.18
C GLN A 91 9.35 20.41 8.38
N LEU A 92 8.80 20.55 7.17
CA LEU A 92 8.30 19.41 6.40
C LEU A 92 9.41 18.40 6.07
N ILE A 93 10.58 18.88 5.67
CA ILE A 93 11.71 18.01 5.30
C ILE A 93 12.25 17.30 6.52
N ASP A 94 12.47 17.99 7.64
CA ASP A 94 12.95 17.38 8.88
C ASP A 94 12.00 16.26 9.35
N LYS A 95 10.70 16.47 9.23
CA LYS A 95 9.67 15.46 9.55
C LYS A 95 9.71 14.24 8.63
N PHE A 96 10.04 14.42 7.35
CA PHE A 96 10.28 13.28 6.45
C PHE A 96 11.54 12.50 6.83
N GLU A 97 12.60 13.18 7.24
CA GLU A 97 13.81 12.52 7.72
C GLU A 97 13.55 11.74 9.02
N GLU A 98 12.79 12.29 9.94
CA GLU A 98 12.32 11.58 11.15
C GLU A 98 11.54 10.32 10.77
N LEU A 99 10.61 10.41 9.81
CA LEU A 99 9.85 9.26 9.31
C LEU A 99 10.78 8.18 8.76
N TYR A 100 11.72 8.55 7.92
CA TYR A 100 12.65 7.60 7.31
C TYR A 100 13.59 6.94 8.33
N ASN A 101 13.89 7.61 9.43
CA ASN A 101 14.70 7.12 10.53
C ASN A 101 13.90 6.38 11.63
N GLY A 102 12.61 6.13 11.40
CA GLY A 102 11.78 5.32 12.29
C GLY A 102 11.31 6.06 13.54
N ALA A 103 11.16 7.37 13.50
CA ALA A 103 10.51 8.10 14.60
C ALA A 103 9.03 7.67 14.74
N VAL A 104 8.52 7.71 15.98
CA VAL A 104 7.11 7.43 16.27
C VAL A 104 6.27 8.65 15.90
N ILE A 105 5.92 8.78 14.63
CA ILE A 105 5.15 9.91 14.10
C ILE A 105 3.64 9.68 14.07
N ASN A 106 3.18 8.44 14.10
CA ASN A 106 1.76 8.11 14.31
C ASN A 106 1.46 8.09 15.80
N THR A 107 1.22 9.26 16.37
CA THR A 107 0.99 9.43 17.81
C THR A 107 -0.32 8.80 18.28
N GLY A 108 -1.32 8.68 17.41
CA GLY A 108 -2.62 8.06 17.72
C GLY A 108 -2.50 6.56 17.98
N GLU A 109 -1.68 5.86 17.20
CA GLU A 109 -1.41 4.42 17.37
C GLU A 109 -0.08 4.17 18.09
N LYS A 110 0.68 5.21 18.41
CA LYS A 110 2.02 5.16 19.03
C LYS A 110 2.98 4.27 18.24
N ARG A 111 3.05 4.48 16.93
CA ARG A 111 3.80 3.64 16.01
C ARG A 111 4.68 4.45 15.05
N MET A 112 5.77 3.85 14.62
CA MET A 112 6.51 4.25 13.43
C MET A 112 5.66 4.06 12.17
N VAL A 113 6.10 4.64 11.04
CA VAL A 113 5.44 4.50 9.73
C VAL A 113 6.52 4.12 8.71
N LEU A 114 6.64 2.82 8.44
CA LEU A 114 7.78 2.25 7.72
C LEU A 114 7.47 1.76 6.30
N HIS A 115 6.41 2.28 5.65
CA HIS A 115 6.01 1.86 4.31
C HIS A 115 7.14 1.97 3.27
N HIS A 116 8.02 2.98 3.40
CA HIS A 116 9.17 3.18 2.52
C HIS A 116 10.12 1.98 2.52
N LEU A 117 10.31 1.33 3.67
CA LEU A 117 11.18 0.16 3.79
C LEU A 117 10.65 -1.07 3.04
N ALA A 118 9.38 -1.11 2.65
CA ALA A 118 8.88 -2.15 1.76
C ALA A 118 9.42 -2.01 0.33
N ARG A 119 9.94 -0.84 -0.05
CA ARG A 119 10.46 -0.56 -1.40
C ARG A 119 11.98 -0.43 -1.44
N THR A 120 12.54 0.41 -0.55
CA THR A 120 13.98 0.67 -0.51
C THR A 120 14.40 1.09 0.89
N GLN A 121 15.73 1.11 1.12
CA GLN A 121 16.29 1.74 2.32
C GLN A 121 16.37 3.25 2.07
N LEU A 122 15.61 4.01 2.85
CA LEU A 122 15.73 5.46 2.99
C LEU A 122 15.99 5.75 4.46
N GLY A 123 16.87 6.69 4.76
CA GLY A 123 17.33 6.94 6.13
C GLY A 123 18.22 5.83 6.70
N ASN A 124 18.42 5.86 8.01
CA ASN A 124 19.21 4.88 8.75
C ASN A 124 18.47 3.53 8.86
N PRO A 125 19.19 2.41 9.11
CA PRO A 125 18.56 1.14 9.45
C PRO A 125 17.63 1.29 10.68
N VAL A 126 16.40 0.79 10.57
CA VAL A 126 15.43 0.76 11.67
C VAL A 126 15.41 -0.62 12.28
N VAL A 127 15.97 -0.74 13.48
CA VAL A 127 16.06 -2.02 14.22
C VAL A 127 15.11 -1.98 15.40
N VAL A 128 14.22 -2.97 15.50
CA VAL A 128 13.29 -3.13 16.62
C VAL A 128 13.43 -4.53 17.19
N ASP A 129 13.68 -4.62 18.50
CA ASP A 129 13.89 -5.90 19.20
C ASP A 129 14.96 -6.78 18.54
N GLY A 130 16.02 -6.15 18.02
CA GLY A 130 17.12 -6.83 17.33
C GLY A 130 16.83 -7.25 15.88
N VAL A 131 15.68 -6.90 15.34
CA VAL A 131 15.28 -7.22 13.94
C VAL A 131 15.37 -5.97 13.08
N ASP A 132 16.19 -6.01 12.04
CA ASP A 132 16.19 -5.00 10.99
C ASP A 132 14.89 -5.06 10.19
N LYS A 133 14.15 -3.96 10.14
CA LYS A 133 12.82 -3.92 9.51
C LYS A 133 12.88 -4.04 8.00
N ARG A 134 13.93 -3.52 7.37
CA ARG A 134 14.11 -3.69 5.92
C ARG A 134 14.37 -5.14 5.56
N GLU A 135 15.25 -5.82 6.30
CA GLU A 135 15.53 -7.24 6.08
C GLU A 135 14.27 -8.10 6.30
N PHE A 136 13.51 -7.80 7.34
CA PHE A 136 12.23 -8.48 7.58
C PHE A 136 11.27 -8.31 6.38
N TYR A 137 11.11 -7.10 5.85
CA TYR A 137 10.20 -6.87 4.71
C TYR A 137 10.66 -7.58 3.44
N VAL A 138 11.96 -7.56 3.15
CA VAL A 138 12.53 -8.30 2.02
C VAL A 138 12.29 -9.80 2.17
N ALA A 139 12.46 -10.34 3.36
CA ALA A 139 12.19 -11.76 3.63
C ALA A 139 10.71 -12.12 3.40
N GLN A 140 9.78 -11.27 3.85
CA GLN A 140 8.34 -11.50 3.62
C GLN A 140 7.96 -11.34 2.14
N GLN A 141 8.52 -10.38 1.43
CA GLN A 141 8.33 -10.23 -0.02
C GLN A 141 8.83 -11.46 -0.77
N LYS A 142 10.01 -11.97 -0.40
CA LYS A 142 10.53 -13.21 -0.96
C LYS A 142 9.63 -14.40 -0.68
N LYS A 143 9.14 -14.55 0.55
CA LYS A 143 8.20 -15.62 0.93
C LYS A 143 6.93 -15.58 0.08
N ALA A 144 6.37 -14.37 -0.14
CA ALA A 144 5.20 -14.17 -0.99
C ALA A 144 5.49 -14.58 -2.45
N ALA A 145 6.62 -14.13 -3.00
CA ALA A 145 7.02 -14.45 -4.37
C ALA A 145 7.28 -15.97 -4.54
N ASP A 146 7.98 -16.58 -3.62
CA ASP A 146 8.26 -18.04 -3.65
C ASP A 146 6.96 -18.84 -3.59
N PHE A 147 6.01 -18.46 -2.73
CA PHE A 147 4.70 -19.09 -2.64
C PHE A 147 3.92 -18.95 -3.96
N ALA A 148 3.82 -17.73 -4.50
CA ALA A 148 3.13 -17.48 -5.76
C ALA A 148 3.75 -18.27 -6.93
N ASN A 149 5.08 -18.32 -7.02
CA ASN A 149 5.77 -19.10 -8.04
C ASN A 149 5.47 -20.59 -7.95
N LYS A 150 5.41 -21.16 -6.75
CA LYS A 150 5.05 -22.58 -6.53
C LYS A 150 3.60 -22.86 -6.92
N VAL A 151 2.67 -21.95 -6.63
CA VAL A 151 1.27 -22.06 -7.09
C VAL A 151 1.21 -22.03 -8.62
N HIS A 152 1.89 -21.07 -9.26
CA HIS A 152 1.92 -20.96 -10.72
C HIS A 152 2.58 -22.17 -11.41
N ALA A 153 3.62 -22.73 -10.80
CA ALA A 153 4.27 -23.94 -11.30
C ALA A 153 3.39 -25.20 -11.12
N GLY A 154 2.44 -25.17 -10.19
CA GLY A 154 1.64 -26.34 -9.80
C GLY A 154 2.40 -27.27 -8.84
N GLU A 155 3.32 -26.71 -8.05
CA GLU A 155 3.95 -27.40 -6.92
C GLU A 155 3.07 -27.33 -5.67
N ILE A 156 2.26 -26.28 -5.57
CA ILE A 156 1.17 -26.17 -4.60
C ILE A 156 -0.13 -26.36 -5.38
N VAL A 157 -0.87 -27.40 -5.00
CA VAL A 157 -2.07 -27.88 -5.69
C VAL A 157 -3.21 -28.06 -4.69
N ASN A 158 -4.42 -28.23 -5.21
CA ASN A 158 -5.60 -28.56 -4.42
C ASN A 158 -5.55 -30.01 -3.90
N GLU A 159 -6.60 -30.44 -3.18
CA GLU A 159 -6.68 -31.82 -2.61
C GLU A 159 -6.73 -32.91 -3.65
N ALA A 160 -7.16 -32.62 -4.87
CA ALA A 160 -7.17 -33.54 -6.00
C ALA A 160 -5.83 -33.60 -6.76
N GLY A 161 -4.82 -32.81 -6.37
CA GLY A 161 -3.55 -32.71 -7.08
C GLY A 161 -3.60 -31.80 -8.32
N GLU A 162 -4.60 -30.93 -8.42
CA GLU A 162 -4.83 -30.05 -9.56
C GLU A 162 -4.43 -28.62 -9.24
N LYS A 163 -4.12 -27.82 -10.28
CA LYS A 163 -3.67 -26.44 -10.12
C LYS A 163 -4.81 -25.50 -9.70
N PHE A 164 -4.49 -24.56 -8.86
CA PHE A 164 -5.34 -23.39 -8.64
C PHE A 164 -5.34 -22.50 -9.89
N THR A 165 -6.50 -22.03 -10.30
CA THR A 165 -6.71 -21.16 -11.46
C THR A 165 -7.24 -19.78 -11.10
N THR A 166 -7.83 -19.66 -9.93
CA THR A 166 -8.45 -18.43 -9.45
C THR A 166 -7.94 -18.09 -8.06
N VAL A 167 -7.70 -16.82 -7.80
CA VAL A 167 -7.44 -16.29 -6.46
C VAL A 167 -8.59 -15.40 -6.03
N VAL A 168 -9.07 -15.58 -4.79
CA VAL A 168 -10.10 -14.72 -4.21
C VAL A 168 -9.51 -14.01 -2.99
N GLN A 169 -9.41 -12.69 -3.06
CA GLN A 169 -8.89 -11.90 -1.95
C GLN A 169 -10.04 -11.43 -1.07
N ILE A 170 -9.89 -11.62 0.24
CA ILE A 170 -10.81 -11.19 1.29
C ILE A 170 -10.09 -10.12 2.11
N GLY A 171 -10.54 -8.86 2.03
CA GLY A 171 -9.91 -7.75 2.75
C GLY A 171 -10.68 -6.44 2.55
N ILE A 172 -10.53 -5.51 3.50
CA ILE A 172 -11.25 -4.24 3.53
C ILE A 172 -10.28 -3.07 3.42
N GLY A 173 -10.65 -2.03 2.69
CA GLY A 173 -9.88 -0.79 2.58
C GLY A 173 -8.46 -1.02 2.10
N GLY A 174 -7.45 -0.71 2.92
CA GLY A 174 -6.04 -0.91 2.57
C GLY A 174 -5.64 -2.37 2.33
N SER A 175 -6.44 -3.32 2.81
CA SER A 175 -6.25 -4.75 2.54
C SER A 175 -6.92 -5.23 1.24
N ASP A 176 -7.57 -4.34 0.50
CA ASP A 176 -8.23 -4.63 -0.77
C ASP A 176 -7.74 -3.73 -1.91
N LEU A 177 -7.78 -2.40 -1.71
CA LEU A 177 -7.70 -1.42 -2.79
C LEU A 177 -6.38 -1.47 -3.57
N GLY A 178 -5.24 -1.61 -2.89
CA GLY A 178 -3.93 -1.67 -3.54
C GLY A 178 -3.80 -2.87 -4.48
N PRO A 179 -3.93 -4.11 -3.98
CA PRO A 179 -3.87 -5.32 -4.81
C PRO A 179 -4.90 -5.34 -5.93
N ARG A 180 -6.14 -4.93 -5.65
CA ARG A 180 -7.20 -4.83 -6.66
C ARG A 180 -6.85 -3.83 -7.77
N ALA A 181 -6.36 -2.65 -7.41
CA ALA A 181 -5.97 -1.64 -8.38
C ALA A 181 -4.84 -2.14 -9.30
N LEU A 182 -3.81 -2.79 -8.73
CA LEU A 182 -2.72 -3.37 -9.51
C LEU A 182 -3.18 -4.50 -10.42
N TYR A 183 -4.05 -5.39 -9.93
CA TYR A 183 -4.60 -6.47 -10.75
C TYR A 183 -5.39 -5.90 -11.95
N ILE A 184 -6.34 -5.00 -11.71
CA ILE A 184 -7.17 -4.39 -12.77
C ILE A 184 -6.29 -3.64 -13.79
N ALA A 185 -5.27 -2.91 -13.33
CA ALA A 185 -4.37 -2.17 -14.19
C ALA A 185 -3.52 -3.09 -15.08
N LEU A 186 -3.11 -4.26 -14.59
CA LEU A 186 -2.17 -5.14 -15.28
C LEU A 186 -2.80 -6.34 -15.99
N GLU A 187 -4.05 -6.67 -15.68
CA GLU A 187 -4.72 -7.87 -16.21
C GLU A 187 -4.73 -7.92 -17.73
N ASN A 188 -5.19 -6.85 -18.38
CA ASN A 188 -5.26 -6.79 -19.83
C ASN A 188 -3.87 -6.79 -20.48
N TRP A 189 -2.91 -6.11 -19.86
CA TRP A 189 -1.52 -6.13 -20.32
C TRP A 189 -0.93 -7.54 -20.22
N ALA A 190 -1.16 -8.24 -19.10
CA ALA A 190 -0.68 -9.61 -18.91
C ALA A 190 -1.31 -10.58 -19.92
N LYS A 191 -2.61 -10.45 -20.20
CA LYS A 191 -3.31 -11.26 -21.22
C LYS A 191 -2.74 -10.99 -22.63
N ALA A 192 -2.53 -9.72 -22.99
CA ALA A 192 -1.98 -9.34 -24.30
C ALA A 192 -0.52 -9.83 -24.49
N ASN A 193 0.25 -9.97 -23.40
CA ASN A 193 1.64 -10.43 -23.45
C ASN A 193 1.81 -11.93 -23.12
N ASN A 194 0.74 -12.69 -23.01
CA ASN A 194 0.74 -14.12 -22.66
C ASN A 194 1.45 -14.43 -21.33
N THR A 195 1.40 -13.50 -20.36
CA THR A 195 1.97 -13.65 -19.02
C THR A 195 0.91 -13.83 -17.94
N PHE A 196 -0.37 -13.78 -18.31
CA PHE A 196 -1.49 -14.00 -17.41
C PHE A 196 -1.45 -15.38 -16.78
N LYS A 197 -1.62 -15.47 -15.46
CA LYS A 197 -1.51 -16.72 -14.69
C LYS A 197 -2.80 -17.18 -14.06
N MET A 198 -3.51 -16.27 -13.38
CA MET A 198 -4.68 -16.59 -12.58
C MET A 198 -5.71 -15.47 -12.66
N GLU A 199 -6.98 -15.81 -12.62
CA GLU A 199 -8.04 -14.83 -12.37
C GLU A 199 -8.00 -14.37 -10.91
N ALA A 200 -8.35 -13.10 -10.66
CA ALA A 200 -8.58 -12.62 -9.32
C ALA A 200 -10.02 -12.12 -9.13
N LYS A 201 -10.59 -12.44 -7.99
CA LYS A 201 -11.87 -11.93 -7.49
C LYS A 201 -11.63 -11.31 -6.11
N PHE A 202 -12.57 -10.47 -5.69
CA PHE A 202 -12.40 -9.68 -4.46
C PHE A 202 -13.69 -9.66 -3.66
N ILE A 203 -13.60 -9.99 -2.38
CA ILE A 203 -14.67 -9.83 -1.39
C ILE A 203 -14.21 -8.74 -0.42
N SER A 204 -14.76 -7.54 -0.55
CA SER A 204 -14.21 -6.34 0.10
C SER A 204 -15.15 -5.64 1.08
N ASN A 205 -16.41 -6.03 1.11
CA ASN A 205 -17.39 -5.48 2.04
C ASN A 205 -18.14 -6.61 2.74
N VAL A 206 -18.76 -6.30 3.88
CA VAL A 206 -19.70 -7.20 4.54
C VAL A 206 -21.07 -7.08 3.85
N ASP A 207 -21.12 -7.65 2.67
CA ASP A 207 -22.34 -7.78 1.89
C ASP A 207 -22.50 -9.26 1.52
N PRO A 208 -23.50 -9.96 2.09
CA PRO A 208 -23.66 -11.39 1.83
C PRO A 208 -24.02 -11.69 0.37
N ASP A 209 -24.68 -10.79 -0.33
CA ASP A 209 -25.06 -10.97 -1.73
C ASP A 209 -23.83 -10.84 -2.63
N ASP A 210 -22.92 -9.89 -2.36
CA ASP A 210 -21.65 -9.74 -3.06
C ASP A 210 -20.75 -10.98 -2.84
N ALA A 211 -20.58 -11.39 -1.59
CA ALA A 211 -19.80 -12.57 -1.26
C ALA A 211 -20.38 -13.84 -1.92
N ALA A 212 -21.70 -14.02 -1.90
CA ALA A 212 -22.36 -15.15 -2.53
C ALA A 212 -22.20 -15.12 -4.06
N ALA A 213 -22.31 -13.94 -4.70
CA ALA A 213 -22.10 -13.79 -6.14
C ALA A 213 -20.67 -14.13 -6.55
N VAL A 214 -19.66 -13.67 -5.78
CA VAL A 214 -18.25 -14.03 -6.03
C VAL A 214 -18.06 -15.54 -5.90
N LEU A 215 -18.55 -16.17 -4.82
CA LEU A 215 -18.39 -17.62 -4.61
C LEU A 215 -19.10 -18.43 -5.69
N ALA A 216 -20.26 -18.01 -6.17
CA ALA A 216 -20.97 -18.67 -7.25
C ALA A 216 -20.27 -18.51 -8.62
N SER A 217 -19.41 -17.52 -8.78
CA SER A 217 -18.69 -17.24 -10.03
C SER A 217 -17.36 -17.96 -10.18
N VAL A 218 -16.92 -18.72 -9.16
CA VAL A 218 -15.64 -19.42 -9.14
C VAL A 218 -15.82 -20.92 -8.93
N ASP A 219 -14.91 -21.71 -9.49
CA ASP A 219 -14.77 -23.11 -9.13
C ASP A 219 -14.02 -23.21 -7.79
N LEU A 220 -14.74 -23.54 -6.72
CA LEU A 220 -14.20 -23.58 -5.36
C LEU A 220 -13.03 -24.58 -5.23
N ALA A 221 -13.06 -25.70 -5.98
CA ALA A 221 -11.98 -26.68 -5.95
C ALA A 221 -10.67 -26.13 -6.52
N HIS A 222 -10.74 -25.18 -7.45
CA HIS A 222 -9.60 -24.55 -8.10
C HIS A 222 -9.36 -23.10 -7.64
N ALA A 223 -10.02 -22.65 -6.56
CA ALA A 223 -9.88 -21.34 -5.99
C ALA A 223 -8.96 -21.34 -4.75
N LEU A 224 -8.04 -20.38 -4.71
CA LEU A 224 -7.19 -20.07 -3.57
C LEU A 224 -7.64 -18.77 -2.91
N PHE A 225 -7.90 -18.79 -1.61
CA PHE A 225 -8.43 -17.64 -0.88
C PHE A 225 -7.34 -16.98 -0.05
N ILE A 226 -7.21 -15.65 -0.17
CA ILE A 226 -6.24 -14.84 0.57
C ILE A 226 -6.99 -13.98 1.59
N VAL A 227 -6.85 -14.29 2.88
CA VAL A 227 -7.42 -13.51 3.98
C VAL A 227 -6.43 -12.43 4.38
N VAL A 228 -6.78 -11.16 4.18
CA VAL A 228 -5.89 -10.02 4.44
C VAL A 228 -6.44 -9.18 5.57
N SER A 229 -5.81 -9.28 6.74
CA SER A 229 -6.14 -8.45 7.90
C SER A 229 -4.92 -8.30 8.79
N LYS A 230 -4.35 -7.08 8.90
CA LYS A 230 -3.19 -6.82 9.75
C LYS A 230 -3.45 -7.22 11.21
N SER A 231 -4.54 -6.75 11.78
CA SER A 231 -4.90 -7.05 13.18
C SER A 231 -5.42 -8.47 13.40
N GLY A 232 -5.96 -9.10 12.34
CA GLY A 232 -6.68 -10.37 12.46
C GLY A 232 -7.98 -10.29 13.28
N THR A 233 -8.49 -9.06 13.50
CA THR A 233 -9.68 -8.81 14.33
C THR A 233 -10.72 -7.95 13.61
N THR A 234 -10.50 -7.62 12.34
CA THR A 234 -11.46 -6.85 11.53
C THR A 234 -12.70 -7.69 11.32
N LEU A 235 -13.81 -7.30 11.94
CA LEU A 235 -15.04 -8.09 12.00
C LEU A 235 -15.55 -8.45 10.60
N GLU A 236 -15.53 -7.51 9.68
CA GLU A 236 -15.97 -7.69 8.30
C GLU A 236 -15.12 -8.74 7.56
N THR A 237 -13.81 -8.70 7.74
CA THR A 237 -12.91 -9.70 7.12
C THR A 237 -13.15 -11.08 7.69
N LEU A 238 -13.30 -11.20 9.02
CA LEU A 238 -13.59 -12.48 9.69
C LEU A 238 -14.96 -13.04 9.32
N THR A 239 -15.96 -12.17 9.12
CA THR A 239 -17.28 -12.59 8.66
C THR A 239 -17.22 -13.17 7.25
N ASN A 240 -16.53 -12.49 6.33
CA ASN A 240 -16.34 -12.98 4.97
C ASN A 240 -15.49 -14.26 4.93
N GLU A 241 -14.47 -14.36 5.77
CA GLU A 241 -13.69 -15.59 5.95
C GLU A 241 -14.57 -16.77 6.39
N ALA A 242 -15.44 -16.56 7.39
CA ALA A 242 -16.37 -17.58 7.85
C ALA A 242 -17.34 -18.02 6.73
N PHE A 243 -17.80 -17.08 5.91
CA PHE A 243 -18.62 -17.35 4.72
C PHE A 243 -17.90 -18.28 3.74
N VAL A 244 -16.64 -17.99 3.45
CA VAL A 244 -15.81 -18.78 2.53
C VAL A 244 -15.53 -20.18 3.12
N LYS A 245 -15.19 -20.27 4.40
CA LYS A 245 -14.97 -21.56 5.09
C LYS A 245 -16.22 -22.44 5.05
N ASP A 246 -17.39 -21.86 5.27
CA ASP A 246 -18.68 -22.57 5.18
C ASP A 246 -18.95 -23.08 3.75
N ALA A 247 -18.72 -22.23 2.74
CA ALA A 247 -18.89 -22.60 1.34
C ALA A 247 -17.95 -23.75 0.92
N LEU A 248 -16.65 -23.67 1.27
CA LEU A 248 -15.69 -24.74 1.04
C LEU A 248 -16.11 -26.05 1.72
N THR A 249 -16.49 -25.98 2.99
CA THR A 249 -16.95 -27.15 3.77
C THR A 249 -18.20 -27.79 3.15
N LYS A 250 -19.18 -27.00 2.73
CA LYS A 250 -20.39 -27.46 2.04
C LYS A 250 -20.08 -28.14 0.68
N ALA A 251 -19.02 -27.68 0.03
CA ALA A 251 -18.50 -28.31 -1.21
C ALA A 251 -17.68 -29.57 -0.94
N GLY A 252 -17.47 -29.97 0.32
CA GLY A 252 -16.66 -31.13 0.68
C GLY A 252 -15.15 -30.88 0.64
N LEU A 253 -14.74 -29.61 0.62
CA LEU A 253 -13.34 -29.18 0.57
C LEU A 253 -12.83 -28.81 1.96
N ASN A 254 -11.54 -28.99 2.19
CA ASN A 254 -10.90 -28.58 3.44
C ASN A 254 -10.40 -27.11 3.34
N PRO A 255 -10.98 -26.14 4.08
CA PRO A 255 -10.54 -24.75 4.03
C PRO A 255 -9.03 -24.56 4.21
N SER A 256 -8.39 -25.34 5.10
CA SER A 256 -6.95 -25.19 5.35
C SER A 256 -6.05 -25.53 4.13
N LYS A 257 -6.61 -26.16 3.11
CA LYS A 257 -5.93 -26.48 1.85
C LYS A 257 -6.16 -25.44 0.74
N HIS A 258 -7.08 -24.52 0.98
CA HIS A 258 -7.52 -23.50 0.03
C HIS A 258 -7.26 -22.07 0.49
N MET A 259 -6.78 -21.86 1.71
CA MET A 259 -6.68 -20.54 2.30
C MET A 259 -5.26 -20.21 2.73
N LEU A 260 -4.86 -18.94 2.60
CA LEU A 260 -3.65 -18.38 3.21
C LEU A 260 -3.97 -17.05 3.89
N ALA A 261 -3.17 -16.68 4.89
CA ALA A 261 -3.33 -15.41 5.60
C ALA A 261 -2.22 -14.41 5.25
N VAL A 262 -2.59 -13.14 5.10
CA VAL A 262 -1.66 -12.00 5.07
C VAL A 262 -1.99 -11.13 6.29
N THR A 263 -1.13 -11.16 7.31
CA THR A 263 -1.47 -10.64 8.64
C THR A 263 -0.23 -10.23 9.44
N SER A 264 -0.38 -9.61 10.62
CA SER A 264 0.74 -9.37 11.53
C SER A 264 1.17 -10.67 12.23
N GLU A 265 2.45 -10.79 12.58
CA GLU A 265 2.96 -11.91 13.39
C GLU A 265 2.28 -12.03 14.76
N THR A 266 1.78 -10.92 15.29
CA THR A 266 1.06 -10.86 16.57
C THR A 266 -0.44 -11.16 16.45
N SER A 267 -0.94 -11.27 15.23
CA SER A 267 -2.36 -11.51 14.91
C SER A 267 -2.80 -12.93 15.30
N PRO A 268 -4.06 -13.10 15.69
CA PRO A 268 -4.67 -14.43 15.86
C PRO A 268 -4.56 -15.31 14.59
N LEU A 269 -4.64 -14.72 13.40
CA LEU A 269 -4.54 -15.44 12.13
C LEU A 269 -3.14 -16.02 11.88
N ALA A 270 -2.10 -15.46 12.49
CA ALA A 270 -0.72 -15.92 12.33
C ALA A 270 -0.45 -17.30 12.97
N LYS A 271 -1.28 -17.71 13.92
CA LYS A 271 -1.10 -18.91 14.76
C LYS A 271 -2.01 -20.07 14.34
N SER A 272 -2.71 -19.90 13.25
CA SER A 272 -3.75 -20.85 12.88
C SER A 272 -3.22 -21.95 11.96
N ASP A 273 -3.53 -23.20 12.28
CA ASP A 273 -3.35 -24.36 11.41
C ASP A 273 -4.39 -24.38 10.26
N GLU A 274 -5.24 -23.37 10.21
CA GLU A 274 -6.34 -23.25 9.26
C GLU A 274 -5.91 -22.70 7.90
N TYR A 275 -4.60 -22.42 7.71
CA TYR A 275 -4.07 -21.85 6.47
C TYR A 275 -2.89 -22.65 5.92
N LEU A 276 -2.76 -22.67 4.60
CA LEU A 276 -1.58 -23.22 3.91
C LEU A 276 -0.29 -22.55 4.36
N THR A 277 -0.33 -21.25 4.56
CA THR A 277 0.77 -20.43 5.07
C THR A 277 0.24 -19.09 5.56
N ALA A 278 1.06 -18.39 6.35
CA ALA A 278 0.86 -16.98 6.65
C ALA A 278 2.04 -16.17 6.08
N ILE A 279 1.75 -15.02 5.49
CA ILE A 279 2.73 -14.01 5.07
C ILE A 279 2.56 -12.82 6.00
N PHE A 280 3.65 -12.33 6.54
CA PHE A 280 3.55 -11.32 7.59
C PHE A 280 3.74 -9.90 7.03
N MET A 281 2.82 -9.03 7.43
CA MET A 281 2.98 -7.59 7.31
C MET A 281 3.26 -7.01 8.70
N ASP A 282 4.12 -5.99 8.75
CA ASP A 282 4.52 -5.37 10.01
C ASP A 282 3.42 -4.47 10.58
N ASP A 283 3.40 -4.34 11.89
CA ASP A 283 2.53 -3.42 12.60
C ASP A 283 2.79 -1.94 12.25
N TYR A 284 4.00 -1.63 11.78
CA TYR A 284 4.39 -0.30 11.32
C TYR A 284 3.95 0.03 9.89
N ILE A 285 3.21 -0.86 9.24
CA ILE A 285 2.53 -0.61 7.96
C ILE A 285 1.06 -0.29 8.25
N GLY A 286 0.68 0.99 8.14
CA GLY A 286 -0.72 1.42 8.32
C GLY A 286 -1.58 1.03 7.12
N GLY A 287 -2.74 0.39 7.34
CA GLY A 287 -3.60 -0.13 6.28
C GLY A 287 -4.05 0.94 5.28
N ARG A 288 -4.41 2.13 5.76
CA ARG A 288 -4.90 3.24 4.89
C ARG A 288 -3.86 3.81 3.94
N TYR A 289 -2.60 3.46 4.12
CA TYR A 289 -1.47 3.91 3.29
C TYR A 289 -0.74 2.73 2.63
N SER A 290 -1.33 1.54 2.61
CA SER A 290 -0.68 0.30 2.18
C SER A 290 -0.78 0.00 0.69
N SER A 291 -1.00 0.98 -0.14
CA SER A 291 -1.03 0.84 -1.60
C SER A 291 0.35 0.94 -2.25
#